data_308b6d165725cf2a9023f31d35a1d30c
#
_entry.id   308b6d165725cf2a9023f31d35a1d30c
#
_cell.length_a   1.000
_cell.length_b   1.000
_cell.length_c   1.000
_cell.angle_alpha   90.00
_cell.angle_beta   90.00
_cell.angle_gamma   90.00
#
_symmetry.space_group_name_H-M   'P 1'
#
loop_
_entity.id
_entity.type
_entity.pdbx_description
1 polymer ?
#
loop_
_entity_poly.entity_id
_entity_poly.type
_entity_poly.pdbx_seq_one_letter_code
_entity_poly.pdbx_strand_id
1 'polypeptide(L)'
;VDDLIATGSSLIEAVQALKKAKAKSIRAAISHGVLSGPALERLDKCKDLEELLITDSIALDNHKKHPRIKVLSIAELLGEAIKRIHNEESVSSLFD
;
A
#
# COMPACT_ATOMS: atom_id res chain seq x y z
N VAL A 1 -2.94 -1.42 -8.55
CA VAL A 1 -1.93 -0.52 -7.96
C VAL A 1 -2.49 0.88 -7.84
N ASP A 2 -2.32 1.51 -6.71
CA ASP A 2 -2.78 2.88 -6.46
C ASP A 2 -1.78 3.61 -5.55
N ASP A 3 -1.96 4.92 -5.38
CA ASP A 3 -1.03 5.71 -4.57
C ASP A 3 -1.46 5.84 -3.09
N LEU A 4 -2.73 5.94 -2.81
CA LEU A 4 -3.23 6.21 -1.46
C LEU A 4 -4.46 5.39 -1.12
N ILE A 5 -4.48 4.84 0.10
CA ILE A 5 -5.69 4.28 0.69
C ILE A 5 -5.96 4.98 2.03
N ALA A 6 -7.13 5.58 2.17
CA ALA A 6 -7.58 6.20 3.42
C ALA A 6 -8.64 5.34 4.10
N THR A 7 -9.89 5.44 3.70
CA THR A 7 -10.99 4.69 4.32
C THR A 7 -11.23 3.31 3.70
N GLY A 8 -10.65 3.03 2.54
CA GLY A 8 -10.75 1.75 1.85
C GLY A 8 -11.98 1.58 0.97
N SER A 9 -12.86 2.58 0.85
CA SER A 9 -14.09 2.43 0.06
C SER A 9 -13.81 2.19 -1.41
N SER A 10 -12.90 2.96 -2.01
CA SER A 10 -12.51 2.78 -3.43
C SER A 10 -11.88 1.42 -3.68
N LEU A 11 -11.06 0.93 -2.75
CA LEU A 11 -10.45 -0.39 -2.85
C LEU A 11 -11.52 -1.49 -2.85
N ILE A 12 -12.48 -1.41 -1.94
CA ILE A 12 -13.57 -2.40 -1.85
C ILE A 12 -14.40 -2.41 -3.13
N GLU A 13 -14.71 -1.24 -3.68
CA GLU A 13 -15.44 -1.13 -4.95
C GLU A 13 -14.67 -1.78 -6.09
N ALA A 14 -13.37 -1.54 -6.17
CA ALA A 14 -12.51 -2.15 -7.18
C ALA A 14 -12.47 -3.68 -7.04
N VAL A 15 -12.34 -4.19 -5.82
CA VAL A 15 -12.35 -5.63 -5.54
C VAL A 15 -13.67 -6.26 -5.98
N GLN A 16 -14.78 -5.62 -5.66
CA GLN A 16 -16.11 -6.09 -6.05
C GLN A 16 -16.27 -6.15 -7.59
N ALA A 17 -15.79 -5.11 -8.27
CA ALA A 17 -15.82 -5.07 -9.72
C ALA A 17 -15.00 -6.20 -10.37
N LEU A 18 -13.79 -6.44 -9.84
CA LEU A 18 -12.93 -7.53 -10.31
C LEU A 18 -13.53 -8.89 -10.02
N LYS A 19 -14.19 -9.06 -8.90
CA LYS A 19 -14.87 -10.32 -8.57
C LYS A 19 -16.04 -10.59 -9.50
N LYS A 20 -16.81 -9.56 -9.84
CA LYS A 20 -17.86 -9.65 -10.86
C LYS A 20 -17.30 -10.06 -12.21
N ALA A 21 -16.10 -9.60 -12.55
CA ALA A 21 -15.39 -9.98 -13.78
C ALA A 21 -14.74 -11.35 -13.68
N LYS A 22 -15.01 -12.11 -12.63
CA LYS A 22 -14.54 -13.48 -12.38
C LYS A 22 -13.03 -13.59 -12.19
N ALA A 23 -12.40 -12.59 -11.58
CA ALA A 23 -11.00 -12.69 -11.18
C ALA A 23 -10.82 -13.85 -10.18
N LYS A 24 -9.77 -14.66 -10.38
CA LYS A 24 -9.49 -15.82 -9.53
C LYS A 24 -8.87 -15.42 -8.21
N SER A 25 -7.99 -14.43 -8.22
CA SER A 25 -7.35 -13.88 -7.03
C SER A 25 -7.15 -12.39 -7.19
N ILE A 26 -7.22 -11.66 -6.10
CA ILE A 26 -7.08 -10.20 -6.10
C ILE A 26 -6.08 -9.82 -5.02
N ARG A 27 -5.08 -9.04 -5.41
CA ARG A 27 -4.09 -8.44 -4.52
C ARG A 27 -3.98 -6.96 -4.84
N ALA A 28 -3.71 -6.16 -3.83
CA ALA A 28 -3.56 -4.72 -3.99
C ALA A 28 -2.17 -4.28 -3.56
N ALA A 29 -1.61 -3.31 -4.26
CA ALA A 29 -0.35 -2.67 -3.90
C ALA A 29 -0.59 -1.16 -3.88
N ILE A 30 -0.32 -0.52 -2.74
CA ILE A 30 -0.62 0.88 -2.49
C ILE A 30 0.59 1.54 -1.84
N SER A 31 1.01 2.68 -2.37
CA SER A 31 2.18 3.38 -1.84
C SER A 31 1.96 3.90 -0.41
N HIS A 32 0.83 4.56 -0.16
CA HIS A 32 0.60 5.26 1.10
C HIS A 32 -0.61 4.70 1.83
N GLY A 33 -0.35 3.86 2.82
CA GLY A 33 -1.40 3.24 3.63
C GLY A 33 -1.78 4.11 4.83
N VAL A 34 -2.70 5.06 4.64
CA VAL A 34 -3.23 5.87 5.74
C VAL A 34 -4.11 5.01 6.64
N LEU A 35 -4.97 4.20 6.06
CA LEU A 35 -5.83 3.22 6.74
C LEU A 35 -6.63 3.84 7.89
N SER A 36 -7.28 4.98 7.60
CA SER A 36 -8.06 5.71 8.58
C SER A 36 -9.50 5.20 8.70
N GLY A 37 -10.13 5.50 9.84
CA GLY A 37 -11.54 5.17 10.06
C GLY A 37 -11.82 3.67 9.93
N PRO A 38 -12.80 3.27 9.11
CA PRO A 38 -13.25 1.88 9.00
C PRO A 38 -12.41 1.03 8.05
N ALA A 39 -11.21 1.47 7.63
CA ALA A 39 -10.42 0.78 6.60
C ALA A 39 -10.11 -0.68 6.98
N LEU A 40 -9.64 -0.92 8.20
CA LEU A 40 -9.31 -2.29 8.65
C LEU A 40 -10.54 -3.18 8.74
N GLU A 41 -11.65 -2.62 9.23
CA GLU A 41 -12.91 -3.35 9.30
C GLU A 41 -13.41 -3.73 7.91
N ARG A 42 -13.32 -2.81 6.96
CA ARG A 42 -13.65 -3.08 5.55
C ARG A 42 -12.75 -4.15 4.96
N LEU A 43 -11.45 -4.07 5.22
CA LEU A 43 -10.48 -5.06 4.77
C LEU A 43 -10.80 -6.44 5.36
N ASP A 44 -11.12 -6.51 6.63
CA ASP A 44 -11.44 -7.76 7.30
C ASP A 44 -12.69 -8.42 6.70
N LYS A 45 -13.70 -7.63 6.35
CA LYS A 45 -14.93 -8.11 5.72
C LYS A 45 -14.75 -8.47 4.24
N CYS A 46 -13.73 -7.93 3.59
CA CYS A 46 -13.48 -8.17 2.17
C CYS A 46 -12.64 -9.42 1.95
N LYS A 47 -13.29 -10.58 1.99
CA LYS A 47 -12.60 -11.88 1.89
C LYS A 47 -11.99 -12.14 0.50
N ASP A 48 -12.45 -11.45 -0.53
CA ASP A 48 -11.95 -11.61 -1.88
C ASP A 48 -10.57 -10.97 -2.10
N LEU A 49 -10.17 -10.03 -1.23
CA LEU A 49 -8.83 -9.46 -1.27
C LEU A 49 -7.87 -10.33 -0.45
N GLU A 50 -6.93 -10.97 -1.12
CA GLU A 50 -5.98 -11.89 -0.47
C GLU A 50 -4.88 -11.16 0.28
N GLU A 51 -4.37 -10.07 -0.30
CA GLU A 51 -3.22 -9.37 0.26
C GLU A 51 -3.27 -7.89 -0.09
N LEU A 52 -2.93 -7.05 0.86
CA LEU A 52 -2.70 -5.62 0.68
C LEU A 52 -1.23 -5.33 0.99
N LEU A 53 -0.48 -4.93 -0.04
CA LEU A 53 0.90 -4.51 0.10
C LEU A 53 0.95 -2.99 0.19
N ILE A 54 1.56 -2.47 1.23
CA ILE A 54 1.79 -1.03 1.40
C ILE A 54 3.27 -0.77 1.68
N THR A 55 3.70 0.47 1.53
CA THR A 55 5.03 0.89 1.99
C THR A 55 4.95 1.45 3.41
N ASP A 56 6.11 1.70 4.00
CA ASP A 56 6.22 2.37 5.30
C ASP A 56 6.39 3.89 5.19
N SER A 57 5.99 4.49 4.06
CA SER A 57 5.97 5.95 3.88
C SER A 57 5.13 6.64 4.96
N ILE A 58 4.10 5.94 5.45
CA ILE A 58 3.30 6.32 6.60
C ILE A 58 3.42 5.20 7.61
N ALA A 59 3.85 5.51 8.82
CA ALA A 59 4.02 4.52 9.88
C ALA A 59 2.71 3.79 10.17
N LEU A 60 2.78 2.47 10.24
CA LEU A 60 1.62 1.64 10.54
C LEU A 60 1.54 1.43 12.06
N ASP A 61 0.53 2.02 12.69
CA ASP A 61 0.28 1.84 14.12
C ASP A 61 -0.03 0.37 14.45
N ASN A 62 0.26 -0.04 15.68
CA ASN A 62 -0.06 -1.40 16.14
C ASN A 62 -1.55 -1.74 15.97
N HIS A 63 -2.43 -0.76 16.09
CA HIS A 63 -3.86 -0.93 15.89
C HIS A 63 -4.27 -1.19 14.43
N LYS A 64 -3.37 -0.91 13.49
CA LYS A 64 -3.63 -1.06 12.05
C LYS A 64 -2.97 -2.29 11.46
N LYS A 65 -2.41 -3.17 12.28
CA LYS A 65 -1.83 -4.43 11.82
C LYS A 65 -2.93 -5.44 11.49
N HIS A 66 -2.78 -6.09 10.36
CA HIS A 66 -3.71 -7.12 9.90
C HIS A 66 -2.93 -8.22 9.19
N PRO A 67 -3.34 -9.51 9.32
CA PRO A 67 -2.59 -10.63 8.70
C PRO A 67 -2.42 -10.50 7.19
N ARG A 68 -3.37 -9.86 6.50
CA ARG A 68 -3.32 -9.70 5.05
C ARG A 68 -2.58 -8.44 4.60
N ILE A 69 -2.16 -7.57 5.53
CA ILE A 69 -1.36 -6.39 5.22
C ILE A 69 0.11 -6.75 5.31
N LYS A 70 0.83 -6.53 4.20
CA LYS A 70 2.28 -6.67 4.12
C LYS A 70 2.90 -5.30 3.93
N VAL A 71 3.98 -5.02 4.63
CA VAL A 71 4.68 -3.73 4.57
C VAL A 71 6.02 -3.92 3.87
N LEU A 72 6.24 -3.14 2.83
CA LEU A 72 7.52 -3.04 2.14
C LEU A 72 8.19 -1.73 2.55
N SER A 73 9.37 -1.81 3.15
CA SER A 73 10.08 -0.61 3.57
C SER A 73 10.70 0.12 2.37
N ILE A 74 10.54 1.45 2.34
CA ILE A 74 11.21 2.33 1.39
C ILE A 74 12.38 3.09 2.04
N ALA A 75 12.75 2.73 3.27
CA ALA A 75 13.77 3.45 4.03
C ALA A 75 15.12 3.50 3.31
N GLU A 76 15.55 2.39 2.72
CA GLU A 76 16.81 2.30 1.99
C GLU A 76 16.80 3.19 0.74
N LEU A 77 15.74 3.12 -0.06
CA LEU A 77 15.59 3.95 -1.25
C LEU A 77 15.59 5.43 -0.88
N LEU A 78 14.82 5.81 0.12
CA LEU A 78 14.71 7.19 0.57
C LEU A 78 16.04 7.68 1.14
N GLY A 79 16.72 6.87 1.94
CA GLY A 79 18.04 7.18 2.48
C GLY A 79 19.07 7.43 1.39
N GLU A 80 19.09 6.61 0.35
CA GLU A 80 19.99 6.79 -0.79
C GLU A 80 19.66 8.07 -1.57
N ALA A 81 18.38 8.37 -1.77
CA ALA A 81 17.97 9.61 -2.43
C ALA A 81 18.43 10.84 -1.64
N ILE A 82 18.27 10.84 -0.32
CA ILE A 82 18.71 11.94 0.56
C ILE A 82 20.23 12.12 0.45
N LYS A 83 20.98 11.03 0.51
CA LYS A 83 22.44 11.04 0.37
C LYS A 83 22.88 11.67 -0.95
N ARG A 84 22.27 11.26 -2.07
CA ARG A 84 22.58 11.80 -3.39
C ARG A 84 22.26 13.27 -3.52
N ILE A 85 21.12 13.72 -2.99
CA ILE A 85 20.75 15.14 -2.98
C ILE A 85 21.78 15.94 -2.17
N HIS A 86 22.19 15.44 -1.01
CA HIS A 86 23.20 16.08 -0.17
C HIS A 86 24.55 16.21 -0.89
N ASN A 87 24.94 15.20 -1.65
CA ASN A 87 26.19 15.16 -2.42
C ASN A 87 26.07 15.74 -3.83
N GLU A 88 24.95 16.35 -4.17
CA GLU A 88 24.68 16.91 -5.50
C GLU A 88 24.80 15.88 -6.63
N GLU A 89 24.46 14.63 -6.34
CA GLU A 89 24.43 13.54 -7.31
C GLU A 89 23.02 13.34 -7.88
N SER A 90 22.93 12.66 -9.04
CA SER A 90 21.65 12.37 -9.67
C SER A 90 20.88 11.29 -8.90
N VAL A 91 19.57 11.50 -8.71
CA VAL A 91 18.66 10.51 -8.11
C VAL A 91 17.88 9.72 -9.16
N SER A 92 17.88 10.16 -10.42
CA SER A 92 17.07 9.52 -11.47
C SER A 92 17.46 8.05 -11.70
N SER A 93 18.72 7.70 -11.55
CA SER A 93 19.19 6.32 -11.72
C SER A 93 18.63 5.33 -10.68
N LEU A 94 18.07 5.83 -9.57
CA LEU A 94 17.43 4.98 -8.58
C LEU A 94 16.10 4.38 -9.09
N PHE A 95 15.55 4.95 -10.15
CA PHE A 95 14.25 4.58 -10.69
C PHE A 95 14.33 3.95 -12.09
N ASP A 96 15.55 3.70 -12.57
CA ASP A 96 15.78 3.07 -13.87
C ASP A 96 15.64 1.55 -13.81
#